data_352b779c5a2a0a35d54ba2bd984ad755
#
_entry.id   352b779c5a2a0a35d54ba2bd984ad755
#
_cell.length_a   1.000
_cell.length_b   1.000
_cell.length_c   1.000
_cell.angle_alpha   90.00
_cell.angle_beta   90.00
_cell.angle_gamma   90.00
#
_symmetry.space_group_name_H-M   'P 1'
#
loop_
_entity.id
_entity.type
_entity.pdbx_description
1 polymer ?
#
loop_
_entity_poly.entity_id
_entity_poly.type
_entity_poly.pdbx_seq_one_letter_code
_entity_poly.pdbx_strand_id
1 'polypeptide(L)'
;MKRSGIIIAIALALSSCTRETVPPEFVPLSITTGGQTKTVLDGTAVRWTDGDQIAVFDDLHYRNQFDAVSVENFSAVFEGKVAARTTDFYAVYPYSSAVSADEGNILLNLPSVQDAAEGTFAEDLNISVAHGVKTVDAVKAEGLMFRNTCALLKFTIPSMFTSIVEATFTAGNRPLAGTLVYSKAEGRLVGVADDAPAGNSVTLKGNLKGGKTYYFVVSPGEIRDFSLTVRDASGVILTNSSEKSFEAKAGVIRDLGEVKIVVTPNIRVEHVYSSGAHTGTNIWFDLGLPSGMEQYVESVEGWISKSGEIEDAYRIISMDRNYGTMKFPYLTLVFPGRNFIPAGGYVLHVRYVISGLGLFEEDIPVVVPVP
;
A
#
# COMPACT_ATOMS: atom_id res chain seq x y z
N MET A 1 -0.69 -95.98 -6.55
CA MET A 1 -1.65 -95.12 -7.31
C MET A 1 -1.25 -93.70 -7.14
N LYS A 2 -0.56 -93.10 -8.13
CA LYS A 2 -0.17 -91.69 -8.15
C LYS A 2 -1.16 -90.91 -8.97
N ARG A 3 -1.81 -89.93 -8.33
CA ARG A 3 -2.69 -88.92 -9.01
C ARG A 3 -1.86 -87.70 -9.37
N SER A 4 -1.64 -87.48 -10.65
CA SER A 4 -1.04 -86.28 -11.19
C SER A 4 -2.18 -85.23 -11.32
N GLY A 5 -2.04 -84.12 -10.61
CA GLY A 5 -2.90 -82.94 -10.77
C GLY A 5 -2.26 -81.99 -11.80
N ILE A 6 -3.01 -81.69 -12.86
CA ILE A 6 -2.67 -80.69 -13.88
C ILE A 6 -3.12 -79.33 -13.37
N ILE A 7 -2.16 -78.40 -13.15
CA ILE A 7 -2.44 -76.98 -12.85
C ILE A 7 -2.50 -76.25 -14.18
N ILE A 8 -3.70 -75.80 -14.55
CA ILE A 8 -3.90 -74.88 -15.71
C ILE A 8 -3.68 -73.45 -15.20
N ALA A 9 -2.57 -72.82 -15.62
CA ALA A 9 -2.32 -71.42 -15.39
C ALA A 9 -3.06 -70.59 -16.44
N ILE A 10 -4.11 -69.89 -16.04
CA ILE A 10 -4.79 -68.92 -16.89
C ILE A 10 -4.02 -67.62 -16.79
N ALA A 11 -3.30 -67.24 -17.84
CA ALA A 11 -2.65 -65.94 -18.00
C ALA A 11 -3.72 -64.91 -18.42
N LEU A 12 -4.19 -64.07 -17.46
CA LEU A 12 -4.96 -62.86 -17.78
C LEU A 12 -4.03 -61.86 -18.41
N ALA A 13 -4.12 -61.65 -19.73
CA ALA A 13 -3.52 -60.52 -20.42
C ALA A 13 -4.34 -59.25 -20.08
N LEU A 14 -3.85 -58.47 -19.11
CA LEU A 14 -4.32 -57.10 -18.88
C LEU A 14 -3.82 -56.22 -20.04
N SER A 15 -4.65 -56.03 -21.09
CA SER A 15 -4.46 -55.01 -22.08
C SER A 15 -4.63 -53.65 -21.40
N SER A 16 -3.56 -53.08 -20.90
CA SER A 16 -3.49 -51.65 -20.51
C SER A 16 -3.61 -50.83 -21.79
N CYS A 17 -4.81 -50.39 -22.13
CA CYS A 17 -5.02 -49.30 -23.08
C CYS A 17 -4.47 -48.02 -22.45
N THR A 18 -3.19 -47.75 -22.60
CA THR A 18 -2.67 -46.41 -22.49
C THR A 18 -3.25 -45.61 -23.65
N ARG A 19 -4.29 -44.81 -23.37
CA ARG A 19 -4.71 -43.79 -24.30
C ARG A 19 -3.54 -42.84 -24.47
N GLU A 20 -2.84 -42.94 -25.59
CA GLU A 20 -1.92 -41.86 -25.99
C GLU A 20 -2.74 -40.60 -26.15
N THR A 21 -2.59 -39.69 -25.20
CA THR A 21 -3.15 -38.33 -25.32
C THR A 21 -2.31 -37.62 -26.37
N VAL A 22 -2.82 -37.53 -27.58
CA VAL A 22 -2.21 -36.68 -28.63
C VAL A 22 -2.21 -35.25 -28.07
N PRO A 23 -1.03 -34.61 -28.03
CA PRO A 23 -0.95 -33.22 -27.59
C PRO A 23 -1.91 -32.34 -28.41
N PRO A 24 -2.58 -31.35 -27.81
CA PRO A 24 -3.45 -30.47 -28.57
C PRO A 24 -2.65 -29.71 -29.63
N GLU A 25 -3.24 -29.59 -30.80
CA GLU A 25 -2.73 -28.71 -31.85
C GLU A 25 -2.99 -27.25 -31.47
N PHE A 26 -2.03 -26.36 -31.67
CA PHE A 26 -2.18 -24.91 -31.45
C PHE A 26 -2.21 -24.15 -32.76
N VAL A 27 -3.18 -23.26 -32.91
CA VAL A 27 -3.39 -22.43 -34.08
C VAL A 27 -3.19 -20.94 -33.80
N PRO A 28 -2.70 -20.15 -34.76
CA PRO A 28 -2.54 -18.71 -34.56
C PRO A 28 -3.91 -18.02 -34.36
N LEU A 29 -3.87 -17.00 -33.45
CA LEU A 29 -5.00 -16.12 -33.22
C LEU A 29 -4.49 -14.68 -33.07
N SER A 30 -5.11 -13.75 -33.79
CA SER A 30 -4.92 -12.30 -33.60
C SER A 30 -6.14 -11.72 -32.91
N ILE A 31 -5.93 -10.94 -31.85
CA ILE A 31 -6.98 -10.34 -31.03
C ILE A 31 -6.84 -8.83 -31.13
N THR A 32 -7.91 -8.13 -31.52
CA THR A 32 -7.99 -6.67 -31.52
C THR A 32 -8.83 -6.22 -30.34
N THR A 33 -8.29 -5.34 -29.48
CA THR A 33 -9.03 -4.78 -28.35
C THR A 33 -9.96 -3.66 -28.81
N GLY A 34 -11.15 -3.59 -28.23
CA GLY A 34 -12.04 -2.43 -28.34
C GLY A 34 -11.58 -1.29 -27.43
N GLY A 35 -11.91 -0.04 -27.78
CA GLY A 35 -11.47 1.14 -27.04
C GLY A 35 -11.84 1.14 -25.57
N GLN A 36 -10.98 1.74 -24.74
CA GLN A 36 -11.03 1.89 -23.28
C GLN A 36 -10.56 0.69 -22.43
N THR A 37 -9.30 0.36 -22.57
CA THR A 37 -8.56 -0.44 -21.58
C THR A 37 -7.11 0.04 -21.48
N LYS A 38 -6.37 -0.30 -20.47
CA LYS A 38 -5.78 0.71 -19.58
C LYS A 38 -4.53 0.17 -18.92
N THR A 39 -3.35 0.69 -19.24
CA THR A 39 -2.09 0.32 -18.57
C THR A 39 -1.37 1.49 -17.89
N VAL A 40 -1.52 2.70 -18.40
CA VAL A 40 -0.96 3.93 -17.78
C VAL A 40 -2.08 4.93 -17.54
N LEU A 41 -2.12 5.55 -16.35
CA LEU A 41 -3.09 6.57 -16.01
C LEU A 41 -2.70 7.89 -16.71
N ASP A 42 -3.47 8.26 -17.75
CA ASP A 42 -3.42 9.58 -18.38
C ASP A 42 -4.70 10.33 -17.99
N GLY A 43 -4.64 11.06 -16.87
CA GLY A 43 -5.84 11.57 -16.22
C GLY A 43 -6.66 10.44 -15.57
N THR A 44 -7.81 10.08 -16.19
CA THR A 44 -8.64 8.92 -15.81
C THR A 44 -8.63 7.81 -16.88
N ALA A 45 -7.94 8.03 -18.01
CA ALA A 45 -7.80 7.06 -19.08
C ALA A 45 -6.47 6.32 -19.00
N VAL A 46 -6.44 5.07 -19.42
CA VAL A 46 -5.25 4.21 -19.43
C VAL A 46 -5.10 3.60 -20.80
N ARG A 47 -3.91 3.58 -21.36
CA ARG A 47 -3.62 3.21 -22.75
C ARG A 47 -2.76 1.96 -22.82
N TRP A 48 -2.90 1.22 -23.92
CA TRP A 48 -1.95 0.16 -24.28
C TRP A 48 -0.58 0.77 -24.63
N THR A 49 0.48 0.03 -24.36
CA THR A 49 1.85 0.39 -24.70
C THR A 49 2.52 -0.71 -25.53
N ASP A 50 3.55 -0.34 -26.28
CA ASP A 50 4.34 -1.32 -26.99
C ASP A 50 5.03 -2.26 -25.98
N GLY A 51 4.94 -3.56 -26.23
CA GLY A 51 5.49 -4.59 -25.33
C GLY A 51 4.49 -5.12 -24.31
N ASP A 52 3.28 -4.61 -24.23
CA ASP A 52 2.22 -5.19 -23.40
C ASP A 52 1.95 -6.65 -23.78
N GLN A 53 1.70 -7.47 -22.77
CA GLN A 53 1.40 -8.90 -22.93
C GLN A 53 0.11 -9.25 -22.21
N ILE A 54 -0.69 -10.10 -22.81
CA ILE A 54 -1.90 -10.68 -22.22
C ILE A 54 -1.78 -12.20 -22.12
N ALA A 55 -2.41 -12.79 -21.12
CA ALA A 55 -2.64 -14.22 -21.05
C ALA A 55 -4.01 -14.55 -21.66
N VAL A 56 -4.06 -15.52 -22.57
CA VAL A 56 -5.32 -16.02 -23.12
C VAL A 56 -5.53 -17.45 -22.66
N PHE A 57 -6.60 -17.66 -21.88
CA PHE A 57 -7.07 -18.98 -21.46
C PHE A 57 -8.10 -19.49 -22.47
N ASP A 58 -7.77 -20.56 -23.17
CA ASP A 58 -8.61 -21.21 -24.18
C ASP A 58 -9.59 -22.22 -23.58
N ASP A 59 -10.39 -22.90 -24.40
CA ASP A 59 -11.35 -23.93 -23.99
C ASP A 59 -10.72 -25.12 -23.22
N LEU A 60 -9.40 -25.33 -23.36
CA LEU A 60 -8.65 -26.34 -22.62
C LEU A 60 -7.94 -25.76 -21.40
N HIS A 61 -8.18 -24.49 -21.09
CA HIS A 61 -7.62 -23.74 -19.94
C HIS A 61 -6.10 -23.55 -19.99
N TYR A 62 -5.46 -23.70 -21.17
CA TYR A 62 -4.05 -23.37 -21.34
C TYR A 62 -3.85 -21.86 -21.19
N ARG A 63 -2.82 -21.48 -20.44
CA ARG A 63 -2.36 -20.10 -20.30
C ARG A 63 -1.44 -19.76 -21.48
N ASN A 64 -1.99 -19.17 -22.52
CA ASN A 64 -1.26 -18.81 -23.73
C ASN A 64 -0.81 -17.35 -23.65
N GLN A 65 0.45 -17.08 -24.02
CA GLN A 65 0.96 -15.71 -24.11
C GLN A 65 0.62 -15.10 -25.46
N PHE A 66 0.16 -13.84 -25.41
CA PHE A 66 -0.08 -13.01 -26.58
C PHE A 66 0.67 -11.70 -26.41
N ASP A 67 1.41 -11.29 -27.42
CA ASP A 67 2.24 -10.09 -27.42
C ASP A 67 1.56 -8.99 -28.25
N ALA A 68 1.63 -7.74 -27.79
CA ALA A 68 1.18 -6.60 -28.56
C ALA A 68 2.06 -6.39 -29.79
N VAL A 69 1.48 -6.47 -30.96
CA VAL A 69 2.17 -6.29 -32.26
C VAL A 69 1.87 -4.95 -32.89
N SER A 70 0.80 -4.28 -32.47
CA SER A 70 0.44 -2.93 -32.89
C SER A 70 -0.38 -2.26 -31.80
N VAL A 71 -0.07 -0.99 -31.52
CA VAL A 71 -0.80 -0.15 -30.56
C VAL A 71 -1.17 1.14 -31.25
N GLU A 72 -2.48 1.42 -31.32
CA GLU A 72 -3.01 2.64 -31.92
C GLU A 72 -4.05 3.30 -31.00
N ASN A 73 -3.75 4.49 -30.48
CA ASN A 73 -4.63 5.23 -29.57
C ASN A 73 -5.01 4.42 -28.31
N PHE A 74 -6.24 3.88 -28.26
CA PHE A 74 -6.79 3.08 -27.16
C PHE A 74 -7.00 1.61 -27.54
N SER A 75 -6.55 1.20 -28.71
CA SER A 75 -6.66 -0.16 -29.22
C SER A 75 -5.30 -0.78 -29.39
N ALA A 76 -5.23 -2.09 -29.23
CA ALA A 76 -4.02 -2.88 -29.51
C ALA A 76 -4.40 -4.17 -30.25
N VAL A 77 -3.46 -4.65 -31.04
CA VAL A 77 -3.53 -5.97 -31.67
C VAL A 77 -2.53 -6.88 -30.96
N PHE A 78 -3.03 -7.98 -30.43
CA PHE A 78 -2.24 -9.01 -29.77
C PHE A 78 -2.19 -10.26 -30.64
N GLU A 79 -1.04 -10.89 -30.76
CA GLU A 79 -0.85 -12.14 -31.51
C GLU A 79 -0.28 -13.25 -30.62
N GLY A 80 -0.82 -14.44 -30.78
CA GLY A 80 -0.40 -15.65 -30.07
C GLY A 80 -1.02 -16.91 -30.68
N LYS A 81 -1.09 -17.97 -29.87
CA LYS A 81 -1.68 -19.26 -30.30
C LYS A 81 -2.64 -19.75 -29.21
N VAL A 82 -3.72 -20.40 -29.67
CA VAL A 82 -4.68 -21.10 -28.81
C VAL A 82 -4.85 -22.54 -29.28
N ALA A 83 -5.40 -23.42 -28.45
CA ALA A 83 -5.72 -24.78 -28.85
C ALA A 83 -6.66 -24.76 -30.08
N ALA A 84 -6.41 -25.66 -31.02
CA ALA A 84 -7.28 -25.83 -32.19
C ALA A 84 -8.72 -26.10 -31.71
N ARG A 85 -9.70 -25.54 -32.42
CA ARG A 85 -11.13 -25.57 -32.08
C ARG A 85 -11.59 -24.70 -30.91
N THR A 86 -10.73 -23.92 -30.31
CA THR A 86 -11.13 -22.90 -29.32
C THR A 86 -12.22 -22.01 -29.92
N THR A 87 -13.31 -21.85 -29.17
CA THR A 87 -14.45 -20.99 -29.53
C THR A 87 -14.75 -19.97 -28.46
N ASP A 88 -14.41 -20.27 -27.22
CA ASP A 88 -14.60 -19.44 -26.04
C ASP A 88 -13.24 -19.24 -25.35
N PHE A 89 -12.92 -18.02 -24.97
CA PHE A 89 -11.66 -17.73 -24.31
C PHE A 89 -11.75 -16.51 -23.39
N TYR A 90 -10.87 -16.48 -22.38
CA TYR A 90 -10.69 -15.32 -21.50
C TYR A 90 -9.30 -14.76 -21.68
N ALA A 91 -9.20 -13.44 -21.81
CA ALA A 91 -7.95 -12.72 -21.85
C ALA A 91 -7.73 -11.95 -20.55
N VAL A 92 -6.53 -12.01 -20.00
CA VAL A 92 -6.11 -11.35 -18.77
C VAL A 92 -4.92 -10.44 -19.04
N TYR A 93 -5.01 -9.20 -18.65
CA TYR A 93 -3.89 -8.27 -18.59
C TYR A 93 -3.58 -7.93 -17.13
N PRO A 94 -2.30 -7.79 -16.76
CA PRO A 94 -1.13 -8.20 -17.54
C PRO A 94 -0.94 -9.72 -17.56
N TYR A 95 -0.12 -10.21 -18.48
CA TYR A 95 0.23 -11.63 -18.55
C TYR A 95 0.78 -12.15 -17.22
N SER A 96 1.61 -11.35 -16.54
CA SER A 96 2.24 -11.68 -15.27
C SER A 96 1.26 -11.97 -14.13
N SER A 97 0.08 -11.33 -14.15
CA SER A 97 -0.96 -11.52 -13.12
C SER A 97 -1.82 -12.77 -13.32
N ALA A 98 -1.83 -13.36 -14.51
CA ALA A 98 -2.61 -14.57 -14.77
C ALA A 98 -1.90 -15.80 -14.19
N VAL A 99 -2.56 -16.57 -13.32
CA VAL A 99 -1.99 -17.78 -12.69
C VAL A 99 -2.46 -19.02 -13.41
N SER A 100 -3.77 -19.31 -13.37
CA SER A 100 -4.41 -20.47 -13.98
C SER A 100 -5.88 -20.21 -14.22
N ALA A 101 -6.53 -21.09 -14.96
CA ALA A 101 -7.98 -21.11 -15.13
C ALA A 101 -8.51 -22.53 -15.06
N ASP A 102 -9.77 -22.66 -14.67
CA ASP A 102 -10.59 -23.87 -14.77
C ASP A 102 -11.94 -23.55 -15.45
N GLU A 103 -12.89 -24.46 -15.41
CA GLU A 103 -14.21 -24.26 -16.03
C GLU A 103 -14.96 -23.04 -15.45
N GLY A 104 -14.84 -22.76 -14.14
CA GLY A 104 -15.60 -21.73 -13.44
C GLY A 104 -14.84 -20.45 -13.14
N ASN A 105 -13.52 -20.55 -12.99
CA ASN A 105 -12.73 -19.48 -12.40
C ASN A 105 -11.44 -19.19 -13.17
N ILE A 106 -10.89 -18.01 -12.92
CA ILE A 106 -9.53 -17.62 -13.27
C ILE A 106 -8.84 -17.17 -12.00
N LEU A 107 -7.66 -17.71 -11.70
CA LEU A 107 -6.82 -17.28 -10.60
C LEU A 107 -5.88 -16.17 -11.08
N LEU A 108 -5.87 -15.07 -10.34
CA LEU A 108 -5.09 -13.86 -10.63
C LEU A 108 -4.21 -13.53 -9.45
N ASN A 109 -2.98 -13.11 -9.67
CA ASN A 109 -2.07 -12.68 -8.61
C ASN A 109 -2.02 -11.15 -8.54
N LEU A 110 -2.40 -10.60 -7.39
CA LEU A 110 -2.20 -9.19 -7.04
C LEU A 110 -1.14 -9.11 -5.93
N PRO A 111 0.04 -8.54 -6.19
CA PRO A 111 1.09 -8.45 -5.17
C PRO A 111 0.71 -7.52 -4.03
N SER A 112 1.05 -7.92 -2.80
CA SER A 112 0.87 -7.09 -1.60
C SER A 112 1.97 -6.02 -1.46
N VAL A 113 3.10 -6.19 -2.12
CA VAL A 113 4.16 -5.17 -2.24
C VAL A 113 4.15 -4.66 -3.67
N GLN A 114 3.97 -3.35 -3.81
CA GLN A 114 3.81 -2.66 -5.09
C GLN A 114 4.84 -1.53 -5.18
N ASP A 115 5.34 -1.25 -6.36
CA ASP A 115 6.26 -0.12 -6.56
C ASP A 115 5.49 1.20 -6.60
N ALA A 116 6.05 2.23 -5.94
CA ALA A 116 5.45 3.55 -5.93
C ALA A 116 5.69 4.28 -7.26
N ALA A 117 4.61 4.73 -7.89
CA ALA A 117 4.66 5.54 -9.11
C ALA A 117 3.92 6.87 -8.90
N GLU A 118 4.59 7.99 -9.19
CA GLU A 118 4.04 9.34 -8.98
C GLU A 118 2.87 9.61 -9.93
N GLY A 119 1.71 9.96 -9.37
CA GLY A 119 0.51 10.29 -10.13
C GLY A 119 -0.21 9.09 -10.76
N THR A 120 0.30 7.87 -10.60
CA THR A 120 -0.25 6.65 -11.17
C THR A 120 0.01 5.45 -10.23
N PHE A 121 -0.26 4.25 -10.69
CA PHE A 121 0.16 2.97 -10.09
C PHE A 121 1.29 2.36 -10.92
N ALA A 122 2.05 1.43 -10.35
CA ALA A 122 3.12 0.75 -11.08
C ALA A 122 2.56 -0.03 -12.29
N GLU A 123 3.38 -0.16 -13.31
CA GLU A 123 3.07 -1.00 -14.47
C GLU A 123 2.67 -2.41 -14.00
N ASP A 124 1.84 -3.08 -14.77
CA ASP A 124 1.39 -4.45 -14.52
C ASP A 124 0.54 -4.68 -13.24
N LEU A 125 0.06 -3.64 -12.57
CA LEU A 125 -0.83 -3.80 -11.41
C LEU A 125 -2.32 -3.67 -11.74
N ASN A 126 -2.69 -3.05 -12.85
CA ASN A 126 -4.09 -2.85 -13.20
C ASN A 126 -4.68 -4.09 -13.88
N ILE A 127 -4.97 -5.11 -13.09
CA ILE A 127 -5.50 -6.38 -13.60
C ILE A 127 -6.85 -6.16 -14.27
N SER A 128 -6.95 -6.58 -15.52
CA SER A 128 -8.19 -6.53 -16.29
C SER A 128 -8.45 -7.85 -17.01
N VAL A 129 -9.74 -8.18 -17.16
CA VAL A 129 -10.21 -9.41 -17.77
C VAL A 129 -11.18 -9.09 -18.90
N ALA A 130 -11.06 -9.80 -20.02
CA ALA A 130 -11.99 -9.76 -21.12
C ALA A 130 -12.43 -11.18 -21.49
N HIS A 131 -13.68 -11.31 -21.91
CA HIS A 131 -14.24 -12.54 -22.47
C HIS A 131 -14.40 -12.39 -23.98
N GLY A 132 -13.93 -13.36 -24.72
CA GLY A 132 -14.00 -13.38 -26.18
C GLY A 132 -14.56 -14.69 -26.73
N VAL A 133 -15.25 -14.58 -27.82
CA VAL A 133 -15.76 -15.72 -28.59
C VAL A 133 -15.33 -15.62 -30.07
N LYS A 134 -15.10 -16.74 -30.68
CA LYS A 134 -14.81 -16.82 -32.11
C LYS A 134 -15.41 -18.08 -32.73
N THR A 135 -15.56 -18.09 -34.04
CA THR A 135 -15.87 -19.35 -34.77
C THR A 135 -14.63 -20.26 -34.78
N VAL A 136 -14.82 -21.55 -34.88
CA VAL A 136 -13.74 -22.58 -34.84
C VAL A 136 -12.57 -22.21 -35.76
N ASP A 137 -12.84 -21.86 -36.98
CA ASP A 137 -11.82 -21.61 -38.03
C ASP A 137 -11.34 -20.15 -38.07
N ALA A 138 -11.87 -19.27 -37.19
CA ALA A 138 -11.45 -17.89 -37.19
C ALA A 138 -10.03 -17.74 -36.61
N VAL A 139 -9.18 -17.02 -37.34
CA VAL A 139 -7.82 -16.63 -36.94
C VAL A 139 -7.78 -15.22 -36.33
N LYS A 140 -8.93 -14.56 -36.23
CA LYS A 140 -9.08 -13.23 -35.63
C LYS A 140 -10.26 -13.18 -34.69
N ALA A 141 -10.10 -12.42 -33.61
CA ALA A 141 -11.16 -11.99 -32.70
C ALA A 141 -11.07 -10.47 -32.54
N GLU A 142 -12.15 -9.78 -32.75
CA GLU A 142 -12.20 -8.31 -32.80
C GLU A 142 -13.04 -7.73 -31.65
N GLY A 143 -12.70 -6.51 -31.23
CA GLY A 143 -13.51 -5.74 -30.28
C GLY A 143 -13.48 -6.28 -28.85
N LEU A 144 -12.40 -6.96 -28.44
CA LEU A 144 -12.30 -7.52 -27.11
C LEU A 144 -12.29 -6.40 -26.06
N MET A 145 -13.24 -6.45 -25.14
CA MET A 145 -13.45 -5.42 -24.12
C MET A 145 -12.92 -5.88 -22.77
N PHE A 146 -11.80 -5.34 -22.36
CA PHE A 146 -11.24 -5.59 -21.03
C PHE A 146 -11.95 -4.76 -19.96
N ARG A 147 -12.11 -5.29 -18.78
CA ARG A 147 -12.69 -4.61 -17.61
C ARG A 147 -11.74 -4.73 -16.45
N ASN A 148 -11.43 -3.59 -15.83
CA ASN A 148 -10.59 -3.57 -14.62
C ASN A 148 -11.27 -4.36 -13.51
N THR A 149 -10.53 -5.24 -12.86
CA THR A 149 -11.04 -6.11 -11.80
C THR A 149 -10.68 -5.59 -10.40
N CYS A 150 -9.65 -4.77 -10.28
CA CYS A 150 -9.17 -4.20 -9.02
C CYS A 150 -9.72 -2.79 -8.78
N ALA A 151 -9.67 -2.35 -7.52
CA ALA A 151 -9.97 -0.99 -7.10
C ALA A 151 -8.68 -0.19 -6.87
N LEU A 152 -8.75 1.13 -6.99
CA LEU A 152 -7.65 2.04 -6.76
C LEU A 152 -7.93 2.91 -5.52
N LEU A 153 -7.01 2.94 -4.56
CA LEU A 153 -7.05 3.83 -3.41
C LEU A 153 -6.02 4.93 -3.60
N LYS A 154 -6.48 6.15 -3.85
CA LYS A 154 -5.65 7.33 -4.08
C LYS A 154 -5.37 8.04 -2.76
N PHE A 155 -4.14 8.48 -2.54
CA PHE A 155 -3.76 9.31 -1.41
C PHE A 155 -2.65 10.29 -1.80
N THR A 156 -2.47 11.33 -0.99
CA THR A 156 -1.44 12.36 -1.19
C THR A 156 -0.50 12.40 0.01
N ILE A 157 0.79 12.45 -0.25
CA ILE A 157 1.82 12.66 0.78
C ILE A 157 1.85 14.16 1.14
N PRO A 158 1.81 14.54 2.43
CA PRO A 158 1.94 15.93 2.84
C PRO A 158 3.25 16.55 2.33
N SER A 159 3.16 17.81 1.88
CA SER A 159 4.29 18.52 1.22
C SER A 159 5.52 18.72 2.11
N MET A 160 5.35 18.66 3.43
CA MET A 160 6.46 18.76 4.39
C MET A 160 7.44 17.59 4.31
N PHE A 161 7.01 16.40 3.88
CA PHE A 161 7.90 15.25 3.76
C PHE A 161 8.72 15.32 2.49
N THR A 162 10.04 15.23 2.63
CA THR A 162 10.96 15.24 1.49
C THR A 162 11.19 13.85 0.91
N SER A 163 11.06 12.81 1.72
CA SER A 163 11.38 11.43 1.31
C SER A 163 10.61 10.42 2.17
N ILE A 164 9.48 9.98 1.69
CA ILE A 164 8.78 8.79 2.20
C ILE A 164 9.27 7.58 1.41
N VAL A 165 9.66 6.52 2.12
CA VAL A 165 10.20 5.29 1.50
C VAL A 165 9.19 4.16 1.44
N GLU A 166 8.12 4.27 2.23
CA GLU A 166 7.09 3.24 2.32
C GLU A 166 5.74 3.86 2.72
N ALA A 167 4.67 3.38 2.08
CA ALA A 167 3.30 3.63 2.51
C ALA A 167 2.54 2.30 2.54
N THR A 168 1.86 2.00 3.65
CA THR A 168 1.11 0.75 3.84
C THR A 168 -0.35 1.06 4.16
N PHE A 169 -1.26 0.51 3.37
CA PHE A 169 -2.70 0.52 3.64
C PHE A 169 -3.13 -0.85 4.16
N THR A 170 -3.82 -0.88 5.30
CA THR A 170 -4.28 -2.10 5.97
C THR A 170 -5.79 -2.05 6.17
N ALA A 171 -6.50 -3.13 5.87
CA ALA A 171 -7.91 -3.33 6.19
C ALA A 171 -8.07 -4.28 7.39
N GLY A 172 -8.99 -3.98 8.30
CA GLY A 172 -9.25 -4.84 9.47
C GLY A 172 -10.06 -6.08 9.16
N ASN A 173 -10.83 -6.08 8.08
CA ASN A 173 -11.88 -7.07 7.84
C ASN A 173 -11.64 -8.04 6.69
N ARG A 174 -10.62 -7.81 5.81
CA ARG A 174 -10.47 -8.63 4.61
C ARG A 174 -9.08 -8.57 3.99
N PRO A 175 -8.70 -9.59 3.20
CA PRO A 175 -7.52 -9.51 2.34
C PRO A 175 -7.67 -8.44 1.24
N LEU A 176 -6.58 -7.70 1.01
CA LEU A 176 -6.49 -6.67 -0.04
C LEU A 176 -5.73 -7.15 -1.27
N ALA A 177 -4.88 -8.16 -1.13
CA ALA A 177 -3.99 -8.68 -2.15
C ALA A 177 -3.77 -10.19 -1.96
N GLY A 178 -3.12 -10.84 -2.92
CA GLY A 178 -2.84 -12.28 -2.95
C GLY A 178 -3.39 -12.93 -4.21
N THR A 179 -3.67 -14.22 -4.18
CA THR A 179 -4.30 -14.94 -5.30
C THR A 179 -5.80 -14.67 -5.30
N LEU A 180 -6.26 -13.89 -6.26
CA LEU A 180 -7.65 -13.48 -6.42
C LEU A 180 -8.39 -14.50 -7.29
N VAL A 181 -9.66 -14.73 -6.98
CA VAL A 181 -10.55 -15.61 -7.74
C VAL A 181 -11.52 -14.75 -8.58
N TYR A 182 -11.39 -14.82 -9.90
CA TYR A 182 -12.32 -14.23 -10.84
C TYR A 182 -13.32 -15.29 -11.30
N SER A 183 -14.61 -15.10 -11.01
CA SER A 183 -15.68 -15.99 -11.47
C SER A 183 -16.06 -15.68 -12.91
N LYS A 184 -15.94 -16.65 -13.80
CA LYS A 184 -16.36 -16.53 -15.19
C LYS A 184 -17.87 -16.30 -15.31
N ALA A 185 -18.65 -16.95 -14.46
CA ALA A 185 -20.11 -16.82 -14.43
C ALA A 185 -20.59 -15.44 -13.97
N GLU A 186 -19.90 -14.86 -12.94
CA GLU A 186 -20.28 -13.55 -12.41
C GLU A 186 -19.58 -12.39 -13.13
N GLY A 187 -18.54 -12.66 -13.91
CA GLY A 187 -17.75 -11.65 -14.63
C GLY A 187 -17.03 -10.66 -13.72
N ARG A 188 -16.67 -11.10 -12.49
CA ARG A 188 -16.02 -10.26 -11.48
C ARG A 188 -15.17 -11.08 -10.48
N LEU A 189 -14.36 -10.39 -9.70
CA LEU A 189 -13.69 -11.01 -8.55
C LEU A 189 -14.71 -11.39 -7.46
N VAL A 190 -14.59 -12.60 -6.92
CA VAL A 190 -15.47 -13.12 -5.88
C VAL A 190 -14.77 -13.36 -4.55
N GLY A 191 -13.44 -13.34 -4.52
CA GLY A 191 -12.67 -13.54 -3.29
C GLY A 191 -11.19 -13.69 -3.51
N VAL A 192 -10.52 -14.15 -2.46
CA VAL A 192 -9.13 -14.56 -2.43
C VAL A 192 -9.10 -16.06 -2.20
N ALA A 193 -8.20 -16.79 -2.86
CA ALA A 193 -8.09 -18.25 -2.71
C ALA A 193 -7.68 -18.62 -1.28
N ASP A 194 -8.32 -19.63 -0.70
CA ASP A 194 -8.16 -20.03 0.70
C ASP A 194 -6.75 -20.58 1.03
N ASP A 195 -6.05 -21.12 0.04
CA ASP A 195 -4.75 -21.76 0.15
C ASP A 195 -3.57 -20.81 -0.11
N ALA A 196 -3.84 -19.56 -0.50
CA ALA A 196 -2.82 -18.58 -0.81
C ALA A 196 -2.50 -17.68 0.38
N PRO A 197 -1.25 -17.25 0.57
CA PRO A 197 -0.94 -16.22 1.56
C PRO A 197 -1.67 -14.93 1.18
N ALA A 198 -2.76 -14.67 1.89
CA ALA A 198 -3.58 -13.47 1.72
C ALA A 198 -3.14 -12.41 2.72
N GLY A 199 -2.85 -11.21 2.22
CA GLY A 199 -2.48 -10.07 3.04
C GLY A 199 -3.63 -9.07 3.17
N ASN A 200 -3.99 -8.70 4.39
CA ASN A 200 -4.91 -7.59 4.64
C ASN A 200 -4.25 -6.21 4.48
N SER A 201 -3.02 -6.18 4.02
CA SER A 201 -2.23 -4.96 3.77
C SER A 201 -1.67 -4.95 2.37
N VAL A 202 -1.56 -3.74 1.81
CA VAL A 202 -0.82 -3.46 0.58
C VAL A 202 0.19 -2.37 0.88
N THR A 203 1.44 -2.58 0.46
CA THR A 203 2.56 -1.69 0.74
C THR A 203 3.14 -1.14 -0.56
N LEU A 204 3.18 0.17 -0.71
CA LEU A 204 3.97 0.85 -1.74
C LEU A 204 5.40 1.04 -1.24
N LYS A 205 6.38 0.67 -2.04
CA LYS A 205 7.80 0.92 -1.79
C LYS A 205 8.41 1.80 -2.86
N GLY A 206 9.29 2.70 -2.45
CA GLY A 206 10.00 3.59 -3.37
C GLY A 206 10.17 4.98 -2.78
N ASN A 207 10.46 5.94 -3.66
CA ASN A 207 10.61 7.34 -3.25
C ASN A 207 9.28 8.09 -3.46
N LEU A 208 8.46 8.15 -2.39
CA LEU A 208 7.21 8.91 -2.40
C LEU A 208 7.48 10.35 -1.95
N LYS A 209 7.38 11.28 -2.89
CA LYS A 209 7.67 12.70 -2.67
C LYS A 209 6.50 13.43 -2.02
N GLY A 210 6.79 14.40 -1.18
CA GLY A 210 5.80 15.31 -0.59
C GLY A 210 5.04 16.12 -1.64
N GLY A 211 3.77 16.38 -1.37
CA GLY A 211 2.85 17.08 -2.27
C GLY A 211 2.41 16.24 -3.48
N LYS A 212 2.81 14.96 -3.57
CA LYS A 212 2.50 14.08 -4.70
C LYS A 212 1.48 13.02 -4.33
N THR A 213 0.78 12.56 -5.36
CA THR A 213 -0.31 11.56 -5.26
C THR A 213 0.18 10.20 -5.67
N TYR A 214 -0.30 9.17 -4.96
CA TYR A 214 0.02 7.75 -5.17
C TYR A 214 -1.23 6.90 -5.08
N TYR A 215 -1.16 5.66 -5.57
CA TYR A 215 -2.28 4.75 -5.64
C TYR A 215 -1.91 3.36 -5.16
N PHE A 216 -2.70 2.80 -4.24
CA PHE A 216 -2.71 1.36 -3.98
C PHE A 216 -3.67 0.67 -4.93
N VAL A 217 -3.27 -0.44 -5.50
CA VAL A 217 -4.16 -1.36 -6.20
C VAL A 217 -4.61 -2.44 -5.24
N VAL A 218 -5.91 -2.60 -5.04
CA VAL A 218 -6.47 -3.52 -4.04
C VAL A 218 -7.62 -4.35 -4.62
N SER A 219 -7.89 -5.51 -4.01
CA SER A 219 -9.09 -6.30 -4.33
C SER A 219 -10.35 -5.51 -3.97
N PRO A 220 -11.41 -5.51 -4.81
CA PRO A 220 -12.65 -4.78 -4.56
C PRO A 220 -13.46 -5.40 -3.43
N GLY A 221 -14.29 -4.59 -2.76
CA GLY A 221 -15.24 -4.97 -1.72
C GLY A 221 -15.27 -3.98 -0.56
N GLU A 222 -16.08 -4.26 0.45
CA GLU A 222 -16.20 -3.40 1.62
C GLU A 222 -14.95 -3.47 2.49
N ILE A 223 -14.36 -2.31 2.77
CA ILE A 223 -13.20 -2.12 3.65
C ILE A 223 -13.67 -1.47 4.93
N ARG A 224 -13.31 -2.05 6.08
CA ARG A 224 -13.62 -1.55 7.44
C ARG A 224 -12.36 -1.50 8.28
N ASP A 225 -12.39 -0.65 9.31
CA ASP A 225 -11.32 -0.57 10.32
C ASP A 225 -9.92 -0.49 9.68
N PHE A 226 -9.75 0.50 8.82
CA PHE A 226 -8.55 0.62 8.01
C PHE A 226 -7.53 1.59 8.59
N SER A 227 -6.28 1.41 8.22
CA SER A 227 -5.20 2.35 8.51
C SER A 227 -4.32 2.61 7.30
N LEU A 228 -3.77 3.82 7.25
CA LEU A 228 -2.74 4.23 6.31
C LEU A 228 -1.51 4.64 7.11
N THR A 229 -0.42 3.90 6.96
CA THR A 229 0.86 4.16 7.61
C THR A 229 1.87 4.59 6.57
N VAL A 230 2.63 5.64 6.85
CA VAL A 230 3.76 6.08 6.03
C VAL A 230 5.03 6.08 6.86
N ARG A 231 6.15 5.73 6.23
CA ARG A 231 7.48 5.70 6.83
C ARG A 231 8.45 6.54 6.00
N ASP A 232 9.17 7.43 6.64
CA ASP A 232 10.23 8.18 5.97
C ASP A 232 11.60 7.49 6.07
N ALA A 233 12.59 8.06 5.38
CA ALA A 233 13.95 7.52 5.36
C ALA A 233 14.67 7.62 6.72
N SER A 234 14.20 8.47 7.65
CA SER A 234 14.75 8.61 9.00
C SER A 234 14.12 7.64 10.00
N GLY A 235 13.07 6.90 9.59
CA GLY A 235 12.36 5.94 10.41
C GLY A 235 11.10 6.49 11.08
N VAL A 236 10.70 7.74 10.81
CA VAL A 236 9.41 8.29 11.27
C VAL A 236 8.29 7.44 10.70
N ILE A 237 7.38 7.04 11.55
CA ILE A 237 6.17 6.30 11.19
C ILE A 237 4.97 7.13 11.61
N LEU A 238 4.11 7.45 10.64
CA LEU A 238 2.83 8.10 10.87
C LEU A 238 1.71 7.16 10.47
N THR A 239 0.74 7.00 11.35
CA THR A 239 -0.41 6.12 11.11
C THR A 239 -1.70 6.91 11.27
N ASN A 240 -2.54 6.85 10.23
CA ASN A 240 -3.91 7.32 10.27
C ASN A 240 -4.84 6.12 10.30
N SER A 241 -5.67 6.01 11.32
CA SER A 241 -6.65 4.95 11.47
C SER A 241 -8.08 5.48 11.35
N SER A 242 -8.99 4.65 10.90
CA SER A 242 -10.41 4.97 10.80
C SER A 242 -11.26 3.72 11.04
N GLU A 243 -12.25 3.84 11.91
CA GLU A 243 -13.28 2.83 12.16
C GLU A 243 -14.44 2.89 11.14
N LYS A 244 -14.36 3.81 10.17
CA LYS A 244 -15.35 3.94 9.10
C LYS A 244 -15.21 2.82 8.10
N SER A 245 -16.28 2.61 7.33
CA SER A 245 -16.26 1.70 6.19
C SER A 245 -16.50 2.43 4.88
N PHE A 246 -16.02 1.83 3.80
CA PHE A 246 -16.33 2.25 2.43
C PHE A 246 -16.24 1.06 1.47
N GLU A 247 -16.93 1.19 0.34
CA GLU A 247 -16.86 0.22 -0.75
C GLU A 247 -15.74 0.58 -1.73
N ALA A 248 -14.76 -0.32 -1.88
CA ALA A 248 -13.76 -0.27 -2.93
C ALA A 248 -14.31 -0.99 -4.17
N LYS A 249 -14.65 -0.24 -5.22
CA LYS A 249 -15.29 -0.78 -6.42
C LYS A 249 -14.28 -1.03 -7.53
N ALA A 250 -14.41 -2.16 -8.23
CA ALA A 250 -13.58 -2.50 -9.39
C ALA A 250 -13.63 -1.39 -10.45
N GLY A 251 -12.47 -0.99 -10.95
CA GLY A 251 -12.31 0.07 -11.95
C GLY A 251 -12.59 1.49 -11.44
N VAL A 252 -12.76 1.69 -10.12
CA VAL A 252 -13.05 2.99 -9.53
C VAL A 252 -11.90 3.44 -8.63
N ILE A 253 -11.59 4.74 -8.70
CA ILE A 253 -10.64 5.40 -7.82
C ILE A 253 -11.39 5.91 -6.59
N ARG A 254 -10.99 5.44 -5.41
CA ARG A 254 -11.41 5.99 -4.13
C ARG A 254 -10.35 6.94 -3.60
N ASP A 255 -10.67 8.21 -3.45
CA ASP A 255 -9.78 9.21 -2.88
C ASP A 255 -9.85 9.14 -1.33
N LEU A 256 -8.71 8.87 -0.71
CA LEU A 256 -8.51 8.87 0.74
C LEU A 256 -8.08 10.24 1.26
N GLY A 257 -7.70 11.15 0.35
CA GLY A 257 -7.20 12.49 0.67
C GLY A 257 -5.72 12.51 1.01
N GLU A 258 -5.30 13.59 1.65
CA GLU A 258 -3.93 13.75 2.16
C GLU A 258 -3.76 12.99 3.48
N VAL A 259 -2.60 12.35 3.65
CA VAL A 259 -2.22 11.67 4.91
C VAL A 259 -2.21 12.72 6.02
N LYS A 260 -3.07 12.54 7.01
CA LYS A 260 -3.15 13.48 8.14
C LYS A 260 -2.03 13.20 9.11
N ILE A 261 -1.33 14.23 9.50
CA ILE A 261 -0.35 14.18 10.57
C ILE A 261 -1.09 14.63 11.83
N VAL A 262 -1.33 13.69 12.72
CA VAL A 262 -1.88 13.98 14.04
C VAL A 262 -0.72 13.92 15.03
N VAL A 263 -0.23 15.07 15.44
CA VAL A 263 0.67 15.20 16.58
C VAL A 263 -0.20 15.57 17.77
N THR A 264 -0.32 14.64 18.71
CA THR A 264 -0.92 14.96 20.02
C THR A 264 0.25 15.31 20.93
N PRO A 265 0.33 16.56 21.35
CA PRO A 265 1.33 16.98 22.31
C PRO A 265 1.27 16.09 23.56
N ASN A 266 2.43 15.69 24.08
CA ASN A 266 2.52 14.93 25.33
C ASN A 266 3.83 15.28 26.00
N ILE A 267 3.98 16.55 26.32
CA ILE A 267 5.20 17.06 26.95
C ILE A 267 5.37 16.44 28.34
N ARG A 268 6.54 15.91 28.58
CA ARG A 268 6.90 15.31 29.87
C ARG A 268 8.06 16.07 30.48
N VAL A 269 7.88 16.53 31.71
CA VAL A 269 8.97 17.07 32.51
C VAL A 269 9.70 15.92 33.19
N GLU A 270 10.96 15.71 32.81
CA GLU A 270 11.78 14.61 33.30
C GLU A 270 12.47 14.97 34.62
N HIS A 271 13.03 16.17 34.67
CA HIS A 271 13.77 16.61 35.85
C HIS A 271 13.67 18.12 36.08
N VAL A 272 13.58 18.53 37.30
CA VAL A 272 13.72 19.92 37.75
C VAL A 272 14.85 19.98 38.79
N TYR A 273 15.90 20.70 38.46
CA TYR A 273 17.04 20.88 39.35
C TYR A 273 17.16 22.32 39.82
N SER A 274 17.37 22.51 41.10
CA SER A 274 17.74 23.79 41.69
C SER A 274 18.94 23.54 42.59
N SER A 275 20.17 23.77 42.12
CA SER A 275 21.36 23.55 42.93
C SER A 275 22.50 24.51 42.58
N GLY A 276 23.30 24.86 43.56
CA GLY A 276 24.50 25.73 43.43
C GLY A 276 25.59 25.13 42.55
N ALA A 277 25.63 23.82 42.35
CA ALA A 277 26.58 23.14 41.48
C ALA A 277 26.21 23.32 39.98
N HIS A 278 24.95 23.61 39.65
CA HIS A 278 24.45 23.77 38.30
C HIS A 278 24.06 25.22 37.97
N THR A 279 24.58 26.20 38.66
CA THR A 279 24.45 27.65 38.37
C THR A 279 23.00 28.13 38.11
N GLY A 280 21.98 27.54 38.77
CA GLY A 280 20.60 28.01 38.68
C GLY A 280 19.57 26.88 38.66
N THR A 281 18.35 27.19 38.26
CA THR A 281 17.28 26.24 38.05
C THR A 281 17.28 25.73 36.59
N ASN A 282 17.23 24.41 36.44
CA ASN A 282 17.15 23.76 35.13
C ASN A 282 15.91 22.87 35.08
N ILE A 283 15.16 22.93 33.99
CA ILE A 283 13.99 22.08 33.75
C ILE A 283 14.27 21.28 32.48
N TRP A 284 14.26 19.96 32.59
CA TRP A 284 14.43 19.04 31.48
C TRP A 284 13.07 18.49 31.09
N PHE A 285 12.73 18.59 29.82
CA PHE A 285 11.46 18.10 29.30
C PHE A 285 11.61 17.50 27.89
N ASP A 286 10.68 16.61 27.56
CA ASP A 286 10.54 15.96 26.27
C ASP A 286 9.24 16.46 25.63
N LEU A 287 9.25 16.78 24.34
CA LEU A 287 8.04 17.19 23.60
C LEU A 287 7.06 16.03 23.38
N GLY A 288 7.47 14.78 23.61
CA GLY A 288 6.64 13.59 23.42
C GLY A 288 6.25 13.36 21.98
N LEU A 289 7.06 13.81 21.04
CA LEU A 289 6.83 13.65 19.60
C LEU A 289 7.07 12.19 19.17
N PRO A 290 6.38 11.70 18.13
CA PRO A 290 6.75 10.45 17.49
C PRO A 290 8.22 10.46 17.09
N SER A 291 8.89 9.30 17.22
CA SER A 291 10.33 9.16 16.92
C SER A 291 10.66 9.68 15.52
N GLY A 292 11.66 10.57 15.44
CA GLY A 292 12.14 11.20 14.21
C GLY A 292 11.35 12.45 13.79
N MET A 293 10.23 12.79 14.45
CA MET A 293 9.51 14.05 14.18
C MET A 293 10.30 15.28 14.64
N GLU A 294 11.30 15.09 15.50
CA GLU A 294 12.15 16.15 16.01
C GLU A 294 12.88 16.94 14.92
N GLN A 295 13.19 16.27 13.81
CA GLN A 295 13.84 16.94 12.66
C GLN A 295 12.96 18.01 11.99
N TYR A 296 11.63 17.94 12.18
CA TYR A 296 10.68 18.90 11.64
C TYR A 296 10.35 20.04 12.61
N VAL A 297 10.91 20.02 13.83
CA VAL A 297 10.77 21.12 14.80
C VAL A 297 11.62 22.31 14.35
N GLU A 298 10.98 23.42 14.05
CA GLU A 298 11.63 24.65 13.60
C GLU A 298 12.10 25.50 14.78
N SER A 299 11.27 25.58 15.81
CA SER A 299 11.57 26.36 17.03
C SER A 299 10.89 25.74 18.26
N VAL A 300 11.49 25.95 19.42
CA VAL A 300 10.91 25.67 20.74
C VAL A 300 11.17 26.86 21.64
N GLU A 301 10.13 27.34 22.30
CA GLU A 301 10.19 28.36 23.33
C GLU A 301 9.66 27.77 24.64
N GLY A 302 10.29 28.10 25.75
CA GLY A 302 9.84 27.69 27.07
C GLY A 302 9.98 28.82 28.09
N TRP A 303 9.01 28.96 28.97
CA TRP A 303 9.05 29.87 30.12
C TRP A 303 8.25 29.29 31.29
N ILE A 304 8.44 29.82 32.49
CA ILE A 304 7.62 29.47 33.60
C ILE A 304 6.95 30.70 34.22
N SER A 305 5.73 30.54 34.66
CA SER A 305 5.03 31.49 35.51
C SER A 305 4.69 30.86 36.86
N LYS A 306 4.49 31.67 37.91
CA LYS A 306 4.02 31.16 39.17
C LYS A 306 2.57 30.70 39.04
N SER A 307 2.25 29.57 39.64
CA SER A 307 0.90 29.00 39.56
C SER A 307 -0.16 30.03 40.06
N GLY A 308 -1.09 30.36 39.16
CA GLY A 308 -2.15 31.31 39.46
C GLY A 308 -1.84 32.78 39.12
N GLU A 309 -0.63 33.11 38.62
CA GLU A 309 -0.25 34.47 38.18
C GLU A 309 -0.22 34.52 36.62
N ILE A 310 -0.68 35.67 36.06
CA ILE A 310 -0.77 35.89 34.62
C ILE A 310 0.52 36.52 34.08
N GLU A 311 1.34 37.15 34.95
CA GLU A 311 2.56 37.84 34.52
C GLU A 311 3.82 36.95 34.59
N ASP A 312 4.60 37.04 33.52
CA ASP A 312 5.85 36.31 33.27
C ASP A 312 6.97 36.69 34.27
N ALA A 313 6.96 36.16 35.47
CA ALA A 313 8.02 36.43 36.45
C ALA A 313 9.39 35.89 35.99
N TYR A 314 9.40 34.83 35.12
CA TYR A 314 10.62 34.15 34.68
C TYR A 314 10.48 33.71 33.21
N ARG A 315 10.65 34.66 32.30
CA ARG A 315 10.66 34.38 30.87
C ARG A 315 12.06 34.00 30.39
N ILE A 316 12.18 32.86 29.74
CA ILE A 316 13.35 32.54 28.97
C ILE A 316 13.04 32.64 27.49
N ILE A 317 13.88 33.36 26.83
CA ILE A 317 13.79 33.69 25.41
C ILE A 317 14.44 32.56 24.63
N SER A 318 13.64 31.97 23.73
CA SER A 318 13.99 31.04 22.66
C SER A 318 15.09 30.00 22.93
N MET A 319 14.73 28.76 22.87
CA MET A 319 15.68 27.65 22.74
C MET A 319 16.11 27.58 21.26
N ASP A 320 17.11 28.36 20.87
CA ASP A 320 17.73 28.26 19.56
C ASP A 320 18.50 26.93 19.47
N ARG A 321 18.43 26.28 18.32
CA ARG A 321 19.24 25.09 17.96
C ARG A 321 20.74 25.28 18.20
N ASN A 322 21.21 26.52 18.28
CA ASN A 322 22.62 26.90 18.46
C ASN A 322 23.08 26.93 19.93
N TYR A 323 22.18 26.90 20.90
CA TYR A 323 22.56 26.79 22.32
C TYR A 323 22.70 25.32 22.71
N GLY A 324 23.69 24.66 22.27
CA GLY A 324 24.42 23.45 22.70
C GLY A 324 23.73 22.34 23.51
N THR A 325 22.44 22.43 23.76
CA THR A 325 21.68 21.53 24.66
C THR A 325 20.37 20.99 24.11
N MET A 326 20.02 21.26 22.85
CA MET A 326 18.94 20.55 22.20
C MET A 326 19.42 19.16 21.74
N LYS A 327 19.54 18.23 22.68
CA LYS A 327 19.61 16.81 22.37
C LYS A 327 18.20 16.26 22.53
N PHE A 328 17.46 16.21 21.44
CA PHE A 328 16.25 15.41 21.45
C PHE A 328 16.55 13.98 21.97
N PRO A 329 15.68 13.39 22.79
CA PRO A 329 14.35 13.93 23.15
C PRO A 329 14.35 14.97 24.28
N TYR A 330 15.45 15.28 24.94
CA TYR A 330 15.47 16.12 26.15
C TYR A 330 15.85 17.55 25.84
N LEU A 331 14.94 18.46 26.12
CA LEU A 331 15.15 19.89 26.06
C LEU A 331 15.45 20.42 27.46
N THR A 332 16.41 21.32 27.58
CA THR A 332 16.77 21.90 28.87
C THR A 332 16.48 23.39 28.88
N LEU A 333 15.64 23.80 29.77
CA LEU A 333 15.38 25.18 30.07
C LEU A 333 16.35 25.63 31.19
N VAL A 334 17.28 26.50 30.84
CA VAL A 334 18.32 27.03 31.78
C VAL A 334 18.01 28.48 32.07
N PHE A 335 17.85 28.81 33.32
CA PHE A 335 17.68 30.19 33.76
C PHE A 335 19.05 30.85 33.94
N PRO A 336 19.43 31.82 33.10
CA PRO A 336 20.72 32.44 33.13
C PRO A 336 20.91 33.31 34.37
N GLY A 337 22.09 33.20 34.97
CA GLY A 337 22.47 33.96 36.13
C GLY A 337 22.33 33.17 37.45
N ARG A 338 22.99 33.66 38.50
CA ARG A 338 22.98 33.04 39.84
C ARG A 338 21.64 33.13 40.59
N ASN A 339 20.57 33.47 39.85
CA ASN A 339 19.25 33.65 40.44
C ASN A 339 18.52 32.32 40.38
N PHE A 340 18.43 31.65 41.53
CA PHE A 340 17.54 30.51 41.69
C PHE A 340 16.10 30.97 41.63
N ILE A 341 15.30 30.21 40.89
CA ILE A 341 13.85 30.36 40.99
C ILE A 341 13.45 29.88 42.35
N PRO A 342 12.65 30.66 43.11
CA PRO A 342 12.18 30.23 44.44
C PRO A 342 11.49 28.87 44.38
N ALA A 343 11.69 28.04 45.42
CA ALA A 343 10.98 26.78 45.52
C ALA A 343 9.45 27.01 45.54
N GLY A 344 8.71 26.19 44.81
CA GLY A 344 7.24 26.31 44.74
C GLY A 344 6.62 25.73 43.49
N GLY A 345 5.31 25.90 43.38
CA GLY A 345 4.56 25.48 42.22
C GLY A 345 4.58 26.52 41.10
N TYR A 346 4.81 26.08 39.91
CA TYR A 346 4.86 26.88 38.68
C TYR A 346 4.11 26.16 37.54
N VAL A 347 3.85 26.89 36.46
CA VAL A 347 3.43 26.34 35.19
C VAL A 347 4.56 26.52 34.20
N LEU A 348 5.04 25.42 33.60
CA LEU A 348 5.93 25.42 32.46
C LEU A 348 5.08 25.61 31.20
N HIS A 349 5.28 26.71 30.51
CA HIS A 349 4.72 26.99 29.21
C HIS A 349 5.70 26.56 28.14
N VAL A 350 5.26 25.76 27.20
CA VAL A 350 6.07 25.33 26.06
C VAL A 350 5.33 25.67 24.78
N ARG A 351 6.02 26.36 23.91
CA ARG A 351 5.55 26.73 22.58
C ARG A 351 6.55 26.19 21.55
N TYR A 352 6.08 25.45 20.55
CA TYR A 352 6.95 24.94 19.51
C TYR A 352 6.26 24.94 18.15
N VAL A 353 7.06 25.07 17.09
CA VAL A 353 6.61 25.08 15.70
C VAL A 353 7.13 23.83 15.01
N ILE A 354 6.22 23.05 14.42
CA ILE A 354 6.58 21.93 13.55
C ILE A 354 6.31 22.34 12.11
N SER A 355 7.32 22.19 11.26
CA SER A 355 7.25 22.51 9.83
C SER A 355 6.03 21.85 9.18
N GLY A 356 5.23 22.65 8.48
CA GLY A 356 4.00 22.18 7.83
C GLY A 356 2.81 21.86 8.72
N LEU A 357 2.97 21.85 10.07
CA LEU A 357 1.88 21.61 11.02
C LEU A 357 1.48 22.85 11.79
N GLY A 358 2.39 23.82 11.94
CA GLY A 358 2.12 25.06 12.62
C GLY A 358 2.55 25.08 14.08
N LEU A 359 1.89 25.92 14.86
CA LEU A 359 2.21 26.22 16.25
C LEU A 359 1.46 25.30 17.22
N PHE A 360 2.19 24.79 18.22
CA PHE A 360 1.69 24.01 19.34
C PHE A 360 2.04 24.73 20.64
N GLU A 361 1.14 24.70 21.62
CA GLU A 361 1.32 25.29 22.93
C GLU A 361 0.81 24.34 24.02
N GLU A 362 1.58 24.18 25.09
CA GLU A 362 1.16 23.39 26.26
C GLU A 362 1.60 24.04 27.56
N ASP A 363 0.75 23.88 28.57
CA ASP A 363 0.94 24.35 29.92
C ASP A 363 1.04 23.16 30.89
N ILE A 364 2.21 22.97 31.52
CA ILE A 364 2.50 21.81 32.34
C ILE A 364 2.81 22.26 33.78
N PRO A 365 2.08 21.76 34.79
CA PRO A 365 2.41 22.06 36.18
C PRO A 365 3.75 21.46 36.55
N VAL A 366 4.62 22.27 37.14
CA VAL A 366 5.95 21.87 37.64
C VAL A 366 6.19 22.35 39.05
N VAL A 367 7.04 21.62 39.80
CA VAL A 367 7.45 22.00 41.11
C VAL A 367 8.96 22.25 41.12
N VAL A 368 9.35 23.46 41.45
CA VAL A 368 10.76 23.81 41.65
C VAL A 368 11.13 23.40 43.08
N PRO A 369 12.12 22.50 43.27
CA PRO A 369 12.55 22.04 44.58
C PRO A 369 13.33 23.12 45.34
N VAL A 370 13.45 22.96 46.65
CA VAL A 370 14.38 23.74 47.49
C VAL A 370 15.81 23.45 47.03
N PRO A 371 16.67 24.45 46.88
CA PRO A 371 18.06 24.33 46.48
C PRO A 371 18.91 23.42 47.37
#